data_ba133875f4c546b1882019d9d69182de
#
_entry.id   ba133875f4c546b1882019d9d69182de
#
_cell.length_a   1.000
_cell.length_b   1.000
_cell.length_c   1.000
_cell.angle_alpha   90.00
_cell.angle_beta   90.00
_cell.angle_gamma   90.00
#
_symmetry.space_group_name_H-M   'P 1'
#
loop_
_entity.id
_entity.type
_entity.pdbx_description
1 polymer ?
#
loop_
_entity_poly.entity_id
_entity_poly.type
_entity_poly.pdbx_seq_one_letter_code
_entity_poly.pdbx_strand_id
1 'polypeptide(L)'
;TASHHEGNEAASAAENGAFSVADYALLVVGFSAFIFATEQAASHGWMSSVVGGLFGLSALSLAQFCRRSARSETPLIRLEVFGREAFVFSLAFILLIQFCVLSLGYLIPNYSQLVDGQSARVAGMLLLPGCVVGALMAPFTGRLLDRLGAPRPVLGGTVVIIVSLALFAVYGLQLTTVLFMGFYTLYATGQGLAVGNMMTDGLRQLPADLSADGNAVLNTLQQLSGAVGTSVAASIVAGTQAHYPQSLAEGTRHGSQYAFVLLLVLAVLALLSAWRAFSAARARSA
;
A
#
# COMPACT_ATOMS: atom_id res chain seq x y z
N THR A 1 44.84 31.45 15.40
CA THR A 1 44.45 30.18 16.09
C THR A 1 42.94 29.97 16.11
N ALA A 2 42.11 31.01 15.99
CA ALA A 2 40.62 30.86 15.95
C ALA A 2 40.13 30.36 14.60
N SER A 3 40.74 30.73 13.48
CA SER A 3 40.28 30.31 12.13
C SER A 3 40.53 28.81 11.79
N HIS A 4 41.44 28.16 12.49
CA HIS A 4 41.69 26.72 12.31
C HIS A 4 40.69 25.85 13.08
N HIS A 5 40.05 26.37 14.14
CA HIS A 5 39.00 25.61 14.87
C HIS A 5 37.66 25.63 14.13
N GLU A 6 37.26 26.78 13.54
CA GLU A 6 36.03 26.90 12.78
C GLU A 6 36.06 26.07 11.48
N GLY A 7 37.19 25.95 10.80
CA GLY A 7 37.38 25.12 9.64
C GLY A 7 37.28 23.60 9.96
N ASN A 8 37.71 23.20 11.13
CA ASN A 8 37.68 21.80 11.55
C ASN A 8 36.29 21.39 12.08
N GLU A 9 35.54 22.30 12.71
CA GLU A 9 34.15 22.06 13.11
C GLU A 9 33.20 22.03 11.90
N ALA A 10 33.42 22.88 10.89
CA ALA A 10 32.65 22.84 9.64
C ALA A 10 32.93 21.56 8.81
N ALA A 11 34.19 21.13 8.78
CA ALA A 11 34.57 19.84 8.15
C ALA A 11 34.00 18.64 8.91
N SER A 12 34.02 18.65 10.24
CA SER A 12 33.45 17.62 11.10
C SER A 12 31.92 17.58 11.03
N ALA A 13 31.28 18.76 10.89
CA ALA A 13 29.80 18.81 10.64
C ALA A 13 29.42 18.34 9.25
N ALA A 14 30.26 18.52 8.24
CA ALA A 14 30.07 17.97 6.90
C ALA A 14 30.33 16.44 6.83
N GLU A 15 31.26 15.92 7.63
CA GLU A 15 31.48 14.47 7.74
C GLU A 15 30.40 13.75 8.57
N ASN A 16 29.83 14.40 9.57
CA ASN A 16 28.74 13.83 10.39
C ASN A 16 27.37 13.85 9.69
N GLY A 17 27.26 14.54 8.56
CA GLY A 17 26.11 14.52 7.66
C GLY A 17 26.36 13.75 6.37
N ALA A 18 27.36 12.90 6.29
CA ALA A 18 27.68 12.14 5.08
C ALA A 18 26.54 11.20 4.75
N PHE A 19 25.67 11.68 3.88
CA PHE A 19 24.64 10.89 3.19
C PHE A 19 25.30 9.65 2.61
N SER A 20 24.97 8.46 3.16
CA SER A 20 25.54 7.20 2.69
C SER A 20 25.00 6.89 1.31
N VAL A 21 25.71 7.30 0.26
CA VAL A 21 25.38 7.02 -1.14
C VAL A 21 25.21 5.51 -1.35
N ALA A 22 25.99 4.70 -0.64
CA ALA A 22 25.88 3.24 -0.73
C ALA A 22 24.55 2.72 -0.16
N ASP A 23 24.07 3.27 0.95
CA ASP A 23 22.81 2.85 1.57
C ASP A 23 21.63 3.31 0.73
N TYR A 24 21.71 4.51 0.15
CA TYR A 24 20.72 4.99 -0.82
C TYR A 24 20.70 4.11 -2.08
N ALA A 25 21.86 3.78 -2.64
CA ALA A 25 21.95 2.92 -3.81
C ALA A 25 21.37 1.52 -3.54
N LEU A 26 21.60 0.94 -2.36
CA LEU A 26 21.02 -0.35 -1.96
C LEU A 26 19.50 -0.29 -1.88
N LEU A 27 18.93 0.81 -1.35
CA LEU A 27 17.48 1.01 -1.34
C LEU A 27 16.91 1.14 -2.75
N VAL A 28 17.54 1.99 -3.59
CA VAL A 28 17.09 2.19 -4.98
C VAL A 28 17.13 0.89 -5.76
N VAL A 29 18.23 0.15 -5.70
CA VAL A 29 18.38 -1.14 -6.39
C VAL A 29 17.38 -2.17 -5.84
N GLY A 30 17.26 -2.26 -4.52
CA GLY A 30 16.36 -3.21 -3.86
C GLY A 30 14.90 -2.98 -4.25
N PHE A 31 14.42 -1.74 -4.16
CA PHE A 31 13.04 -1.41 -4.50
C PHE A 31 12.78 -1.45 -6.01
N SER A 32 13.70 -0.97 -6.84
CA SER A 32 13.56 -1.07 -8.30
C SER A 32 13.49 -2.53 -8.74
N ALA A 33 14.39 -3.39 -8.25
CA ALA A 33 14.37 -4.81 -8.56
C ALA A 33 13.07 -5.47 -8.10
N PHE A 34 12.53 -5.08 -6.94
CA PHE A 34 11.24 -5.57 -6.44
C PHE A 34 10.08 -5.20 -7.37
N ILE A 35 9.99 -3.92 -7.76
CA ILE A 35 8.93 -3.42 -8.66
C ILE A 35 9.03 -4.12 -10.01
N PHE A 36 10.23 -4.20 -10.62
CA PHE A 36 10.43 -4.92 -11.87
C PHE A 36 10.09 -6.41 -11.75
N ALA A 37 10.43 -7.05 -10.64
CA ALA A 37 10.06 -8.45 -10.40
C ALA A 37 8.53 -8.64 -10.41
N THR A 38 7.79 -7.77 -9.72
CA THR A 38 6.32 -7.85 -9.68
C THR A 38 5.68 -7.56 -11.03
N GLU A 39 6.22 -6.60 -11.79
CA GLU A 39 5.75 -6.28 -13.14
C GLU A 39 6.00 -7.45 -14.11
N GLN A 40 7.20 -8.03 -14.08
CA GLN A 40 7.54 -9.19 -14.91
C GLN A 40 6.77 -10.46 -14.49
N ALA A 41 6.40 -10.59 -13.23
CA ALA A 41 5.61 -11.71 -12.75
C ALA A 41 4.21 -11.75 -13.40
N ALA A 42 3.60 -10.60 -13.68
CA ALA A 42 2.32 -10.50 -14.36
C ALA A 42 2.38 -10.97 -15.82
N SER A 43 3.52 -10.76 -16.51
CA SER A 43 3.69 -11.08 -17.94
C SER A 43 4.36 -12.43 -18.20
N HIS A 44 5.36 -12.81 -17.41
CA HIS A 44 6.18 -14.03 -17.60
C HIS A 44 5.86 -15.15 -16.59
N GLY A 45 4.97 -14.89 -15.64
CA GLY A 45 4.64 -15.81 -14.55
C GLY A 45 5.60 -15.74 -13.36
N TRP A 46 5.08 -16.02 -12.18
CA TRP A 46 5.79 -15.93 -10.90
C TRP A 46 6.97 -16.92 -10.77
N MET A 47 6.97 -18.01 -11.53
CA MET A 47 8.00 -19.07 -11.49
C MET A 47 9.12 -18.85 -12.52
N SER A 48 9.14 -17.73 -13.23
CA SER A 48 10.18 -17.40 -14.19
C SER A 48 11.53 -17.19 -13.49
N SER A 49 12.62 -17.67 -14.10
CA SER A 49 13.99 -17.47 -13.62
C SER A 49 14.37 -15.98 -13.53
N VAL A 50 13.85 -15.15 -14.44
CA VAL A 50 14.04 -13.70 -14.42
C VAL A 50 13.38 -13.09 -13.19
N VAL A 51 12.14 -13.46 -12.91
CA VAL A 51 11.38 -12.99 -11.73
C VAL A 51 12.08 -13.43 -10.43
N GLY A 52 12.50 -14.70 -10.36
CA GLY A 52 13.27 -15.23 -9.23
C GLY A 52 14.60 -14.49 -9.03
N GLY A 53 15.33 -14.20 -10.11
CA GLY A 53 16.58 -13.43 -10.06
C GLY A 53 16.39 -11.99 -9.55
N LEU A 54 15.34 -11.31 -10.02
CA LEU A 54 15.00 -9.96 -9.58
C LEU A 54 14.57 -9.91 -8.10
N PHE A 55 13.76 -10.88 -7.64
CA PHE A 55 13.42 -10.99 -6.22
C PHE A 55 14.65 -11.31 -5.36
N GLY A 56 15.56 -12.18 -5.87
CA GLY A 56 16.84 -12.47 -5.22
C GLY A 56 17.70 -11.22 -5.08
N LEU A 57 17.85 -10.43 -6.14
CA LEU A 57 18.57 -9.16 -6.13
C LEU A 57 17.95 -8.17 -5.15
N SER A 58 16.62 -8.03 -5.17
CA SER A 58 15.88 -7.19 -4.21
C SER A 58 16.15 -7.60 -2.77
N ALA A 59 15.98 -8.88 -2.47
CA ALA A 59 16.16 -9.41 -1.12
C ALA A 59 17.61 -9.23 -0.62
N LEU A 60 18.61 -9.46 -1.47
CA LEU A 60 20.02 -9.26 -1.12
C LEU A 60 20.34 -7.79 -0.86
N SER A 61 19.87 -6.88 -1.73
CA SER A 61 20.09 -5.44 -1.59
C SER A 61 19.43 -4.90 -0.32
N LEU A 62 18.17 -5.26 -0.04
CA LEU A 62 17.46 -4.83 1.15
C LEU A 62 18.04 -5.46 2.44
N ALA A 63 18.44 -6.74 2.40
CA ALA A 63 19.10 -7.38 3.54
C ALA A 63 20.45 -6.71 3.86
N GLN A 64 21.22 -6.37 2.82
CA GLN A 64 22.48 -5.64 2.99
C GLN A 64 22.25 -4.23 3.54
N PHE A 65 21.22 -3.52 3.05
CA PHE A 65 20.80 -2.25 3.62
C PHE A 65 20.45 -2.37 5.11
N CYS A 66 19.59 -3.33 5.49
CA CYS A 66 19.21 -3.55 6.89
C CYS A 66 20.42 -3.87 7.78
N ARG A 67 21.37 -4.69 7.29
CA ARG A 67 22.60 -5.01 8.03
C ARG A 67 23.50 -3.79 8.23
N ARG A 68 23.62 -2.93 7.20
CA ARG A 68 24.40 -1.70 7.29
C ARG A 68 23.72 -0.68 8.20
N SER A 69 22.40 -0.47 8.03
CA SER A 69 21.59 0.42 8.87
C SER A 69 21.65 0.02 10.37
N ALA A 70 21.58 -1.29 10.67
CA ALA A 70 21.66 -1.79 12.04
C ALA A 70 23.05 -1.63 12.69
N ARG A 71 24.12 -1.41 11.90
CA ARG A 71 25.50 -1.24 12.37
C ARG A 71 25.99 0.21 12.29
N SER A 72 25.26 1.08 11.66
CA SER A 72 25.62 2.50 11.49
C SER A 72 25.23 3.29 12.73
N GLU A 73 26.08 4.20 13.14
CA GLU A 73 25.78 5.20 14.19
C GLU A 73 24.82 6.27 13.68
N THR A 74 24.80 6.51 12.35
CA THR A 74 23.90 7.46 11.67
C THR A 74 23.17 6.76 10.52
N PRO A 75 22.21 5.86 10.81
CA PRO A 75 21.49 5.12 9.78
C PRO A 75 20.58 6.06 8.97
N LEU A 76 20.44 5.77 7.66
CA LEU A 76 19.53 6.50 6.77
C LEU A 76 18.06 6.33 7.21
N ILE A 77 17.70 5.17 7.70
CA ILE A 77 16.39 4.85 8.29
C ILE A 77 16.63 4.03 9.54
N ARG A 78 16.10 4.48 10.66
CA ARG A 78 16.20 3.74 11.94
C ARG A 78 15.17 2.62 11.98
N LEU A 79 15.64 1.38 12.01
CA LEU A 79 14.80 0.19 12.05
C LEU A 79 14.07 0.00 13.39
N GLU A 80 14.39 0.81 14.40
CA GLU A 80 13.73 0.84 15.71
C GLU A 80 12.21 1.12 15.62
N VAL A 81 11.74 1.74 14.51
CA VAL A 81 10.32 1.94 14.25
C VAL A 81 9.53 0.63 14.29
N PHE A 82 10.13 -0.49 13.85
CA PHE A 82 9.52 -1.82 13.88
C PHE A 82 9.45 -2.45 15.28
N GLY A 83 10.14 -1.89 16.26
CA GLY A 83 10.04 -2.28 17.67
C GLY A 83 8.72 -1.84 18.34
N ARG A 84 7.91 -1.03 17.66
CA ARG A 84 6.63 -0.54 18.17
C ARG A 84 5.47 -1.33 17.59
N GLU A 85 4.92 -2.24 18.38
CA GLU A 85 3.87 -3.16 17.94
C GLU A 85 2.66 -2.42 17.33
N ALA A 86 2.17 -1.34 17.99
CA ALA A 86 1.06 -0.54 17.49
C ALA A 86 1.37 0.09 16.10
N PHE A 87 2.60 0.56 15.89
CA PHE A 87 3.04 1.08 14.59
C PHE A 87 3.08 -0.03 13.52
N VAL A 88 3.60 -1.21 13.85
CA VAL A 88 3.68 -2.34 12.91
C VAL A 88 2.30 -2.79 12.44
N PHE A 89 1.32 -2.88 13.34
CA PHE A 89 -0.05 -3.21 12.95
C PHE A 89 -0.73 -2.08 12.16
N SER A 90 -0.43 -0.82 12.47
CA SER A 90 -0.89 0.33 11.66
C SER A 90 -0.30 0.29 10.25
N LEU A 91 1.00 -0.02 10.14
CA LEU A 91 1.67 -0.23 8.86
C LEU A 91 1.03 -1.38 8.08
N ALA A 92 0.82 -2.54 8.71
CA ALA A 92 0.19 -3.69 8.08
C ALA A 92 -1.21 -3.35 7.54
N PHE A 93 -2.02 -2.61 8.31
CA PHE A 93 -3.31 -2.11 7.85
C PHE A 93 -3.18 -1.27 6.57
N ILE A 94 -2.27 -0.29 6.58
CA ILE A 94 -2.07 0.64 5.45
C ILE A 94 -1.63 -0.14 4.21
N LEU A 95 -0.72 -1.11 4.35
CA LEU A 95 -0.24 -1.94 3.25
C LEU A 95 -1.37 -2.77 2.64
N LEU A 96 -2.19 -3.41 3.46
CA LEU A 96 -3.32 -4.23 3.00
C LEU A 96 -4.36 -3.38 2.25
N ILE A 97 -4.69 -2.20 2.75
CA ILE A 97 -5.62 -1.30 2.07
C ILE A 97 -5.02 -0.74 0.77
N GLN A 98 -3.74 -0.39 0.77
CA GLN A 98 -3.08 0.12 -0.44
C GLN A 98 -2.97 -0.94 -1.54
N PHE A 99 -2.74 -2.19 -1.17
CA PHE A 99 -2.84 -3.33 -2.08
C PHE A 99 -4.21 -3.34 -2.77
N CYS A 100 -5.30 -3.20 -1.99
CA CYS A 100 -6.66 -3.19 -2.52
C CYS A 100 -6.91 -1.98 -3.45
N VAL A 101 -6.43 -0.79 -3.09
CA VAL A 101 -6.60 0.45 -3.88
C VAL A 101 -6.07 0.29 -5.30
N LEU A 102 -4.79 -0.10 -5.43
CA LEU A 102 -4.17 -0.19 -6.75
C LEU A 102 -4.66 -1.42 -7.53
N SER A 103 -5.03 -2.51 -6.85
CA SER A 103 -5.72 -3.64 -7.49
C SER A 103 -7.06 -3.21 -8.11
N LEU A 104 -7.90 -2.45 -7.40
CA LEU A 104 -9.15 -1.92 -7.94
C LEU A 104 -8.91 -0.94 -9.08
N GLY A 105 -7.86 -0.10 -8.99
CA GLY A 105 -7.44 0.79 -10.06
C GLY A 105 -7.08 0.08 -11.36
N TYR A 106 -6.63 -1.18 -11.29
CA TYR A 106 -6.40 -2.05 -12.42
C TYR A 106 -7.67 -2.81 -12.84
N LEU A 107 -8.35 -3.47 -11.89
CA LEU A 107 -9.47 -4.39 -12.17
C LEU A 107 -10.65 -3.68 -12.82
N ILE A 108 -11.04 -2.49 -12.33
CA ILE A 108 -12.23 -1.78 -12.80
C ILE A 108 -12.09 -1.34 -14.25
N PRO A 109 -11.01 -0.61 -14.65
CA PRO A 109 -10.84 -0.25 -16.06
C PRO A 109 -10.62 -1.47 -16.97
N ASN A 110 -9.90 -2.49 -16.50
CA ASN A 110 -9.64 -3.70 -17.28
C ASN A 110 -10.94 -4.47 -17.58
N TYR A 111 -11.77 -4.69 -16.56
CA TYR A 111 -13.08 -5.33 -16.73
C TYR A 111 -13.96 -4.54 -17.69
N SER A 112 -14.11 -3.24 -17.48
CA SER A 112 -14.97 -2.39 -18.29
C SER A 112 -14.56 -2.38 -19.78
N GLN A 113 -13.26 -2.44 -20.08
CA GLN A 113 -12.77 -2.48 -21.45
C GLN A 113 -12.96 -3.86 -22.09
N LEU A 114 -12.60 -4.94 -21.39
CA LEU A 114 -12.56 -6.29 -21.96
C LEU A 114 -13.91 -7.02 -21.91
N VAL A 115 -14.77 -6.68 -20.96
CA VAL A 115 -16.08 -7.32 -20.80
C VAL A 115 -17.20 -6.47 -21.40
N ASP A 116 -17.23 -5.17 -21.08
CA ASP A 116 -18.29 -4.26 -21.50
C ASP A 116 -17.97 -3.53 -22.83
N GLY A 117 -16.76 -3.73 -23.37
CA GLY A 117 -16.32 -3.10 -24.62
C GLY A 117 -16.20 -1.57 -24.54
N GLN A 118 -16.06 -1.02 -23.34
CA GLN A 118 -15.97 0.41 -23.15
C GLN A 118 -14.61 0.97 -23.61
N SER A 119 -14.60 2.23 -24.05
CA SER A 119 -13.35 2.92 -24.36
C SER A 119 -12.51 3.14 -23.10
N ALA A 120 -11.19 3.23 -23.24
CA ALA A 120 -10.27 3.51 -22.12
C ALA A 120 -10.63 4.82 -21.37
N ARG A 121 -11.18 5.81 -22.09
CA ARG A 121 -11.68 7.06 -21.51
C ARG A 121 -12.84 6.81 -20.55
N VAL A 122 -13.85 6.05 -20.96
CA VAL A 122 -15.01 5.72 -20.12
C VAL A 122 -14.57 4.87 -18.94
N ALA A 123 -13.75 3.86 -19.18
CA ALA A 123 -13.23 2.98 -18.16
C ALA A 123 -12.47 3.74 -17.04
N GLY A 124 -11.65 4.73 -17.40
CA GLY A 124 -10.99 5.61 -16.43
C GLY A 124 -11.95 6.52 -15.66
N MET A 125 -13.03 6.98 -16.31
CA MET A 125 -14.05 7.81 -15.66
C MET A 125 -14.85 7.07 -14.58
N LEU A 126 -14.87 5.74 -14.57
CA LEU A 126 -15.56 4.94 -13.55
C LEU A 126 -15.03 5.19 -12.14
N LEU A 127 -13.76 5.52 -12.02
CA LEU A 127 -13.11 5.80 -10.74
C LEU A 127 -13.34 7.23 -10.25
N LEU A 128 -13.73 8.14 -11.14
CA LEU A 128 -13.78 9.59 -10.87
C LEU A 128 -14.73 9.96 -9.72
N PRO A 129 -15.97 9.45 -9.63
CA PRO A 129 -16.87 9.78 -8.51
C PRO A 129 -16.27 9.40 -7.15
N GLY A 130 -15.64 8.21 -7.08
CA GLY A 130 -14.96 7.77 -5.87
C GLY A 130 -13.78 8.68 -5.49
N CYS A 131 -12.95 9.07 -6.47
CA CYS A 131 -11.83 9.99 -6.24
C CYS A 131 -12.32 11.35 -5.73
N VAL A 132 -13.41 11.89 -6.30
CA VAL A 132 -14.01 13.16 -5.85
C VAL A 132 -14.50 13.04 -4.42
N VAL A 133 -15.25 11.98 -4.09
CA VAL A 133 -15.75 11.75 -2.73
C VAL A 133 -14.60 11.57 -1.75
N GLY A 134 -13.57 10.78 -2.10
CA GLY A 134 -12.37 10.60 -1.29
C GLY A 134 -11.66 11.92 -1.00
N ALA A 135 -11.50 12.79 -2.00
CA ALA A 135 -10.91 14.12 -1.84
C ALA A 135 -11.76 15.03 -0.94
N LEU A 136 -13.07 15.00 -1.10
CA LEU A 136 -14.00 15.77 -0.25
C LEU A 136 -14.03 15.26 1.20
N MET A 137 -13.77 13.97 1.42
CA MET A 137 -13.71 13.40 2.77
C MET A 137 -12.48 13.87 3.56
N ALA A 138 -11.37 14.22 2.93
CA ALA A 138 -10.13 14.57 3.61
C ALA A 138 -10.27 15.65 4.72
N PRO A 139 -10.95 16.80 4.54
CA PRO A 139 -11.13 17.77 5.61
C PRO A 139 -12.10 17.31 6.71
N PHE A 140 -13.00 16.37 6.41
CA PHE A 140 -13.94 15.84 7.40
C PHE A 140 -13.29 14.78 8.29
N THR A 141 -12.38 13.98 7.75
CA THR A 141 -11.70 12.92 8.51
C THR A 141 -10.81 13.46 9.60
N GLY A 142 -10.12 14.59 9.39
CA GLY A 142 -9.35 15.26 10.43
C GLY A 142 -10.23 15.72 11.62
N ARG A 143 -11.36 16.35 11.32
CA ARG A 143 -12.33 16.77 12.37
C ARG A 143 -12.93 15.56 13.09
N LEU A 144 -13.15 14.47 12.40
CA LEU A 144 -13.70 13.25 12.98
C LEU A 144 -12.67 12.58 13.90
N LEU A 145 -11.39 12.59 13.50
CA LEU A 145 -10.27 12.14 14.33
C LEU A 145 -10.20 12.93 15.65
N ASP A 146 -10.30 14.26 15.56
CA ASP A 146 -10.22 15.14 16.74
C ASP A 146 -11.40 14.95 17.71
N ARG A 147 -12.60 14.64 17.21
CA ARG A 147 -13.81 14.49 18.03
C ARG A 147 -14.02 13.07 18.57
N LEU A 148 -13.73 12.04 17.78
CA LEU A 148 -14.07 10.65 18.10
C LEU A 148 -12.85 9.78 18.42
N GLY A 149 -11.64 10.31 18.23
CA GLY A 149 -10.40 9.52 18.26
C GLY A 149 -10.26 8.63 17.03
N ALA A 150 -9.05 8.07 16.82
CA ALA A 150 -8.74 7.25 15.66
C ALA A 150 -9.54 5.93 15.53
N PRO A 151 -9.86 5.19 16.62
CA PRO A 151 -10.47 3.86 16.50
C PRO A 151 -11.82 3.86 15.77
N ARG A 152 -12.69 4.82 16.04
CA ARG A 152 -14.04 4.85 15.46
C ARG A 152 -14.06 5.08 13.96
N PRO A 153 -13.41 6.13 13.41
CA PRO A 153 -13.40 6.36 11.96
C PRO A 153 -12.60 5.28 11.21
N VAL A 154 -11.53 4.75 11.78
CA VAL A 154 -10.73 3.69 11.14
C VAL A 154 -11.52 2.40 11.04
N LEU A 155 -12.07 1.91 12.14
CA LEU A 155 -12.85 0.65 12.14
C LEU A 155 -14.13 0.80 11.32
N GLY A 156 -14.86 1.92 11.47
CA GLY A 156 -16.08 2.20 10.68
C GLY A 156 -15.78 2.30 9.19
N GLY A 157 -14.73 3.04 8.79
CA GLY A 157 -14.29 3.14 7.40
C GLY A 157 -13.87 1.79 6.82
N THR A 158 -13.18 0.95 7.63
CA THR A 158 -12.79 -0.39 7.18
C THR A 158 -14.00 -1.31 6.98
N VAL A 159 -15.03 -1.21 7.82
CA VAL A 159 -16.28 -1.95 7.59
C VAL A 159 -16.94 -1.51 6.28
N VAL A 160 -16.94 -0.21 5.97
CA VAL A 160 -17.45 0.29 4.67
C VAL A 160 -16.65 -0.27 3.49
N ILE A 161 -15.31 -0.36 3.61
CA ILE A 161 -14.45 -1.01 2.61
C ILE A 161 -14.84 -2.48 2.43
N ILE A 162 -15.01 -3.23 3.51
CA ILE A 162 -15.40 -4.64 3.48
C ILE A 162 -16.75 -4.82 2.79
N VAL A 163 -17.74 -3.99 3.12
CA VAL A 163 -19.06 -4.02 2.45
C VAL A 163 -18.92 -3.77 0.96
N SER A 164 -18.14 -2.76 0.56
CA SER A 164 -17.90 -2.48 -0.85
C SER A 164 -17.24 -3.67 -1.57
N LEU A 165 -16.18 -4.25 -1.02
CA LEU A 165 -15.48 -5.39 -1.61
C LEU A 165 -16.35 -6.66 -1.62
N ALA A 166 -17.22 -6.84 -0.63
CA ALA A 166 -18.22 -7.91 -0.62
C ALA A 166 -19.22 -7.75 -1.78
N LEU A 167 -19.68 -6.53 -2.05
CA LEU A 167 -20.53 -6.23 -3.19
C LEU A 167 -19.80 -6.53 -4.52
N PHE A 168 -18.53 -6.13 -4.67
CA PHE A 168 -17.72 -6.47 -5.83
C PHE A 168 -17.58 -8.00 -5.98
N ALA A 169 -17.33 -8.74 -4.91
CA ALA A 169 -17.17 -10.20 -4.95
C ALA A 169 -18.47 -10.91 -5.31
N VAL A 170 -19.61 -10.46 -4.78
CA VAL A 170 -20.94 -11.08 -5.04
C VAL A 170 -21.40 -10.77 -6.46
N TYR A 171 -21.30 -9.53 -6.90
CA TYR A 171 -21.76 -9.09 -8.22
C TYR A 171 -20.68 -9.20 -9.31
N GLY A 172 -19.51 -9.75 -9.02
CA GLY A 172 -18.32 -9.77 -9.89
C GLY A 172 -18.56 -10.27 -11.32
N LEU A 173 -19.53 -11.15 -11.54
CA LEU A 173 -19.89 -11.66 -12.87
C LEU A 173 -20.89 -10.76 -13.63
N GLN A 174 -21.53 -9.80 -12.96
CA GLN A 174 -22.64 -9.00 -13.51
C GLN A 174 -22.44 -7.52 -13.26
N LEU A 175 -21.20 -7.08 -13.18
CA LEU A 175 -20.86 -5.68 -12.94
C LEU A 175 -21.24 -4.83 -14.16
N THR A 176 -21.87 -3.70 -13.90
CA THR A 176 -22.22 -2.68 -14.89
C THR A 176 -21.51 -1.38 -14.54
N THR A 177 -21.45 -0.45 -15.50
CA THR A 177 -20.90 0.91 -15.30
C THR A 177 -21.40 1.57 -14.01
N VAL A 178 -22.70 1.49 -13.73
CA VAL A 178 -23.33 2.10 -12.55
C VAL A 178 -22.89 1.40 -11.26
N LEU A 179 -22.82 0.07 -11.26
CA LEU A 179 -22.36 -0.71 -10.09
C LEU A 179 -20.89 -0.44 -9.80
N PHE A 180 -20.03 -0.35 -10.83
CA PHE A 180 -18.62 0.05 -10.64
C PHE A 180 -18.50 1.40 -9.95
N MET A 181 -19.20 2.43 -10.48
CA MET A 181 -19.17 3.77 -9.90
C MET A 181 -19.69 3.78 -8.46
N GLY A 182 -20.81 3.09 -8.19
CA GLY A 182 -21.40 3.01 -6.85
C GLY A 182 -20.51 2.30 -5.84
N PHE A 183 -20.04 1.09 -6.19
CA PHE A 183 -19.21 0.30 -5.29
C PHE A 183 -17.84 0.93 -5.05
N TYR A 184 -17.21 1.48 -6.10
CA TYR A 184 -15.93 2.17 -5.93
C TYR A 184 -16.08 3.46 -5.11
N THR A 185 -17.16 4.20 -5.27
CA THR A 185 -17.44 5.39 -4.43
C THR A 185 -17.61 5.00 -2.96
N LEU A 186 -18.31 3.89 -2.71
CA LEU A 186 -18.43 3.34 -1.34
C LEU A 186 -17.06 2.94 -0.78
N TYR A 187 -16.23 2.26 -1.58
CA TYR A 187 -14.85 1.92 -1.22
C TYR A 187 -14.03 3.17 -0.87
N ALA A 188 -14.05 4.17 -1.74
CA ALA A 188 -13.30 5.41 -1.56
C ALA A 188 -13.74 6.20 -0.33
N THR A 189 -15.04 6.17 0.01
CA THR A 189 -15.58 6.76 1.25
C THR A 189 -14.97 6.08 2.47
N GLY A 190 -14.98 4.75 2.51
CA GLY A 190 -14.37 3.97 3.60
C GLY A 190 -12.86 4.21 3.71
N GLN A 191 -12.15 4.24 2.58
CA GLN A 191 -10.72 4.52 2.52
C GLN A 191 -10.40 5.93 3.04
N GLY A 192 -11.17 6.94 2.63
CA GLY A 192 -11.02 8.31 3.11
C GLY A 192 -11.17 8.43 4.63
N LEU A 193 -12.10 7.67 5.23
CA LEU A 193 -12.28 7.64 6.69
C LEU A 193 -11.17 6.89 7.43
N ALA A 194 -10.59 5.86 6.83
CA ALA A 194 -9.71 4.93 7.55
C ALA A 194 -8.22 5.26 7.41
N VAL A 195 -7.73 5.46 6.17
CA VAL A 195 -6.28 5.45 5.90
C VAL A 195 -5.55 6.64 6.51
N GLY A 196 -6.04 7.86 6.31
CA GLY A 196 -5.40 9.06 6.85
C GLY A 196 -5.37 9.07 8.38
N ASN A 197 -6.45 8.61 9.00
CA ASN A 197 -6.55 8.52 10.46
C ASN A 197 -5.62 7.45 11.03
N MET A 198 -5.52 6.29 10.36
CA MET A 198 -4.61 5.22 10.77
C MET A 198 -3.14 5.61 10.60
N MET A 199 -2.80 6.32 9.51
CA MET A 199 -1.45 6.82 9.29
C MET A 199 -1.05 7.81 10.39
N THR A 200 -1.92 8.75 10.72
CA THR A 200 -1.69 9.74 11.77
C THR A 200 -1.55 9.07 13.15
N ASP A 201 -2.45 8.14 13.49
CA ASP A 201 -2.41 7.42 14.76
C ASP A 201 -1.16 6.54 14.86
N GLY A 202 -0.81 5.80 13.81
CA GLY A 202 0.38 4.96 13.77
C GLY A 202 1.66 5.75 13.99
N LEU A 203 1.83 6.92 13.37
CA LEU A 203 2.98 7.79 13.57
C LEU A 203 3.03 8.37 15.00
N ARG A 204 1.88 8.67 15.61
CA ARG A 204 1.81 9.13 17.02
C ARG A 204 2.30 8.07 18.03
N GLN A 205 2.33 6.78 17.66
CA GLN A 205 2.85 5.70 18.50
C GLN A 205 4.38 5.66 18.54
N LEU A 206 5.04 6.40 17.65
CA LEU A 206 6.49 6.51 17.62
C LEU A 206 6.98 7.68 18.48
N PRO A 207 8.17 7.59 19.09
CA PRO A 207 8.88 8.73 19.64
C PRO A 207 9.07 9.82 18.58
N ALA A 208 9.09 11.09 19.01
CA ALA A 208 9.17 12.22 18.09
C ALA A 208 10.40 12.18 17.14
N ASP A 209 11.50 11.66 17.65
CA ASP A 209 12.77 11.48 16.90
C ASP A 209 12.73 10.35 15.87
N LEU A 210 11.73 9.43 15.92
CA LEU A 210 11.50 8.35 14.96
C LEU A 210 10.36 8.65 13.97
N SER A 211 9.66 9.76 14.11
CA SER A 211 8.48 10.07 13.29
C SER A 211 8.83 10.25 11.81
N ALA A 212 9.99 10.84 11.49
CA ALA A 212 10.45 11.00 10.10
C ALA A 212 10.77 9.65 9.46
N ASP A 213 11.46 8.76 10.19
CA ASP A 213 11.79 7.40 9.74
C ASP A 213 10.51 6.57 9.53
N GLY A 214 9.58 6.64 10.49
CA GLY A 214 8.27 5.98 10.38
C GLY A 214 7.47 6.44 9.16
N ASN A 215 7.45 7.74 8.88
CA ASN A 215 6.77 8.28 7.71
C ASN A 215 7.44 7.82 6.39
N ALA A 216 8.76 7.79 6.33
CA ALA A 216 9.49 7.29 5.17
C ALA A 216 9.18 5.81 4.91
N VAL A 217 9.21 4.96 5.96
CA VAL A 217 8.85 3.54 5.89
C VAL A 217 7.41 3.35 5.41
N LEU A 218 6.45 4.08 6.02
CA LEU A 218 5.04 4.00 5.63
C LEU A 218 4.84 4.32 4.15
N ASN A 219 5.36 5.45 3.67
CA ASN A 219 5.17 5.87 2.28
C ASN A 219 5.84 4.90 1.29
N THR A 220 7.05 4.45 1.59
CA THR A 220 7.79 3.54 0.71
C THR A 220 7.11 2.17 0.59
N LEU A 221 6.78 1.56 1.73
CA LEU A 221 6.15 0.24 1.74
C LEU A 221 4.71 0.30 1.20
N GLN A 222 4.00 1.40 1.41
CA GLN A 222 2.68 1.64 0.83
C GLN A 222 2.73 1.58 -0.70
N GLN A 223 3.69 2.24 -1.34
CA GLN A 223 3.84 2.22 -2.81
C GLN A 223 4.20 0.82 -3.32
N LEU A 224 5.09 0.12 -2.62
CA LEU A 224 5.43 -1.26 -2.96
C LEU A 224 4.23 -2.20 -2.84
N SER A 225 3.46 -2.08 -1.76
CA SER A 225 2.27 -2.91 -1.56
C SER A 225 1.25 -2.69 -2.68
N GLY A 226 1.08 -1.45 -3.12
CA GLY A 226 0.22 -1.13 -4.27
C GLY A 226 0.70 -1.76 -5.58
N ALA A 227 2.01 -1.70 -5.87
CA ALA A 227 2.59 -2.33 -7.05
C ALA A 227 2.38 -3.85 -7.04
N VAL A 228 2.59 -4.51 -5.88
CA VAL A 228 2.29 -5.95 -5.71
C VAL A 228 0.80 -6.22 -5.94
N GLY A 229 -0.07 -5.37 -5.40
CA GLY A 229 -1.52 -5.50 -5.56
C GLY A 229 -1.94 -5.51 -7.02
N THR A 230 -1.47 -4.54 -7.80
CA THR A 230 -1.71 -4.49 -9.24
C THR A 230 -1.21 -5.73 -9.96
N SER A 231 0.03 -6.17 -9.67
CA SER A 231 0.64 -7.34 -10.31
C SER A 231 -0.07 -8.64 -9.97
N VAL A 232 -0.48 -8.82 -8.70
CA VAL A 232 -1.25 -10.00 -8.27
C VAL A 232 -2.62 -10.02 -8.93
N ALA A 233 -3.33 -8.89 -8.94
CA ALA A 233 -4.63 -8.80 -9.60
C ALA A 233 -4.53 -9.10 -11.11
N ALA A 234 -3.53 -8.53 -11.79
CA ALA A 234 -3.27 -8.78 -13.20
C ALA A 234 -2.95 -10.27 -13.46
N SER A 235 -2.14 -10.90 -12.60
CA SER A 235 -1.78 -12.31 -12.73
C SER A 235 -2.98 -13.24 -12.54
N ILE A 236 -3.89 -12.93 -11.59
CA ILE A 236 -5.12 -13.70 -11.38
C ILE A 236 -6.01 -13.62 -12.63
N VAL A 237 -6.18 -12.41 -13.17
CA VAL A 237 -7.00 -12.21 -14.38
C VAL A 237 -6.37 -12.92 -15.57
N ALA A 238 -5.08 -12.72 -15.85
CA ALA A 238 -4.37 -13.35 -16.96
C ALA A 238 -4.36 -14.88 -16.86
N GLY A 239 -4.10 -15.43 -15.66
CA GLY A 239 -4.15 -16.87 -15.41
C GLY A 239 -5.54 -17.46 -15.65
N THR A 240 -6.59 -16.73 -15.29
CA THR A 240 -7.98 -17.18 -15.54
C THR A 240 -8.32 -17.07 -17.02
N GLN A 241 -7.92 -16.01 -17.71
CA GLN A 241 -8.10 -15.85 -19.16
C GLN A 241 -7.51 -17.04 -19.95
N ALA A 242 -6.37 -17.57 -19.52
CA ALA A 242 -5.73 -18.72 -20.14
C ALA A 242 -6.61 -20.00 -20.09
N HIS A 243 -7.54 -20.10 -19.13
CA HIS A 243 -8.51 -21.21 -19.03
C HIS A 243 -9.78 -20.99 -19.88
N TYR A 244 -9.96 -19.80 -20.43
CA TYR A 244 -11.10 -19.43 -21.30
C TYR A 244 -10.62 -18.98 -22.69
N PRO A 245 -9.94 -19.83 -23.48
CA PRO A 245 -9.30 -19.42 -24.74
C PRO A 245 -10.30 -18.95 -25.80
N GLN A 246 -11.58 -19.31 -25.66
CA GLN A 246 -12.64 -18.94 -26.61
C GLN A 246 -13.34 -17.62 -26.25
N SER A 247 -13.16 -17.09 -25.02
CA SER A 247 -13.81 -15.87 -24.55
C SER A 247 -12.96 -15.13 -23.55
N LEU A 248 -12.22 -14.15 -24.02
CA LEU A 248 -11.43 -13.25 -23.17
C LEU A 248 -12.30 -12.54 -22.13
N ALA A 249 -13.55 -12.19 -22.51
CA ALA A 249 -14.50 -11.53 -21.61
C ALA A 249 -14.89 -12.44 -20.43
N GLU A 250 -15.19 -13.71 -20.68
CA GLU A 250 -15.51 -14.66 -19.61
C GLU A 250 -14.31 -14.92 -18.68
N GLY A 251 -13.12 -15.10 -19.23
CA GLY A 251 -11.90 -15.22 -18.45
C GLY A 251 -11.65 -13.98 -17.58
N THR A 252 -11.93 -12.78 -18.10
CA THR A 252 -11.80 -11.52 -17.36
C THR A 252 -12.84 -11.40 -16.25
N ARG A 253 -14.10 -11.81 -16.49
CA ARG A 253 -15.18 -11.81 -15.47
C ARG A 253 -14.81 -12.68 -14.29
N HIS A 254 -14.49 -13.93 -14.54
CA HIS A 254 -14.14 -14.89 -13.49
C HIS A 254 -12.83 -14.51 -12.77
N GLY A 255 -11.81 -14.07 -13.51
CA GLY A 255 -10.55 -13.62 -12.92
C GLY A 255 -10.72 -12.39 -12.03
N SER A 256 -11.53 -11.44 -12.46
CA SER A 256 -11.84 -10.26 -11.63
C SER A 256 -12.62 -10.63 -10.38
N GLN A 257 -13.58 -11.56 -10.47
CA GLN A 257 -14.31 -12.04 -9.30
C GLN A 257 -13.38 -12.71 -8.28
N TYR A 258 -12.46 -13.59 -8.72
CA TYR A 258 -11.48 -14.19 -7.82
C TYR A 258 -10.58 -13.13 -7.17
N ALA A 259 -10.16 -12.13 -7.94
CA ALA A 259 -9.40 -11.01 -7.39
C ALA A 259 -10.21 -10.23 -6.35
N PHE A 260 -11.49 -9.90 -6.59
CA PHE A 260 -12.34 -9.22 -5.60
C PHE A 260 -12.51 -10.02 -4.30
N VAL A 261 -12.62 -11.34 -4.39
CA VAL A 261 -12.65 -12.21 -3.20
C VAL A 261 -11.33 -12.12 -2.42
N LEU A 262 -10.19 -12.13 -3.10
CA LEU A 262 -8.90 -11.92 -2.46
C LEU A 262 -8.86 -10.56 -1.75
N LEU A 263 -9.27 -9.48 -2.42
CA LEU A 263 -9.30 -8.14 -1.82
C LEU A 263 -10.21 -8.07 -0.59
N LEU A 264 -11.35 -8.76 -0.61
CA LEU A 264 -12.24 -8.88 0.54
C LEU A 264 -11.55 -9.54 1.73
N VAL A 265 -10.83 -10.64 1.51
CA VAL A 265 -10.06 -11.32 2.56
C VAL A 265 -8.99 -10.39 3.13
N LEU A 266 -8.26 -9.66 2.27
CA LEU A 266 -7.24 -8.70 2.71
C LEU A 266 -7.85 -7.54 3.52
N ALA A 267 -9.04 -7.05 3.16
CA ALA A 267 -9.73 -6.03 3.93
C ALA A 267 -10.17 -6.52 5.33
N VAL A 268 -10.59 -7.78 5.44
CA VAL A 268 -10.86 -8.41 6.75
C VAL A 268 -9.58 -8.52 7.58
N LEU A 269 -8.47 -8.90 6.98
CA LEU A 269 -7.17 -8.91 7.65
C LEU A 269 -6.73 -7.49 8.07
N ALA A 270 -7.03 -6.48 7.24
CA ALA A 270 -6.80 -5.08 7.61
C ALA A 270 -7.62 -4.67 8.82
N LEU A 271 -8.89 -5.06 8.91
CA LEU A 271 -9.72 -4.81 10.09
C LEU A 271 -9.12 -5.42 11.36
N LEU A 272 -8.64 -6.67 11.27
CA LEU A 272 -7.96 -7.34 12.39
C LEU A 272 -6.67 -6.61 12.78
N SER A 273 -5.88 -6.17 11.80
CA SER A 273 -4.66 -5.38 12.04
C SER A 273 -4.98 -4.06 12.73
N ALA A 274 -6.01 -3.33 12.30
CA ALA A 274 -6.44 -2.10 12.94
C ALA A 274 -6.87 -2.34 14.40
N TRP A 275 -7.66 -3.39 14.62
CA TRP A 275 -8.08 -3.76 15.98
C TRP A 275 -6.89 -4.08 16.89
N ARG A 276 -5.90 -4.82 16.39
CA ARG A 276 -4.67 -5.13 17.12
C ARG A 276 -3.85 -3.87 17.41
N ALA A 277 -3.70 -2.96 16.44
CA ALA A 277 -3.00 -1.69 16.62
C ALA A 277 -3.57 -0.89 17.79
N PHE A 278 -4.90 -0.73 17.84
CA PHE A 278 -5.57 0.00 18.91
C PHE A 278 -5.54 -0.73 20.26
N SER A 279 -5.56 -2.06 20.24
CA SER A 279 -5.42 -2.86 21.47
C SER A 279 -4.02 -2.73 22.07
N ALA A 280 -2.97 -2.79 21.24
CA ALA A 280 -1.57 -2.60 21.65
C ALA A 280 -1.32 -1.17 22.18
N ALA A 281 -1.93 -0.15 21.55
CA ALA A 281 -1.83 1.22 22.00
C ALA A 281 -2.46 1.43 23.39
N ARG A 282 -3.62 0.84 23.63
CA ARG A 282 -4.31 0.90 24.95
C ARG A 282 -3.53 0.21 26.06
N ALA A 283 -2.91 -0.94 25.79
CA ALA A 283 -2.14 -1.69 26.77
C ALA A 283 -0.91 -0.92 27.28
N ARG A 284 -0.44 0.08 26.55
CA ARG A 284 0.67 0.97 26.95
C ARG A 284 0.24 2.17 27.77
N SER A 285 -1.01 2.60 27.64
CA SER A 285 -1.55 3.74 28.37
C SER A 285 -2.17 3.37 29.73
N ALA A 286 -2.31 2.07 29.99
CA ALA A 286 -2.75 1.49 31.26
C ALA A 286 -1.57 1.07 32.12
#